data_b1c81cf073e940cc8296a4e0a25286d3
#
_entry.id   b1c81cf073e940cc8296a4e0a25286d3
#
_cell.length_a   1.000
_cell.length_b   1.000
_cell.length_c   1.000
_cell.angle_alpha   90.00
_cell.angle_beta   90.00
_cell.angle_gamma   90.00
#
_symmetry.space_group_name_H-M   'P 1'
#
loop_
_entity.id
_entity.type
_entity.pdbx_description
1 polymer ?
#
loop_
_entity_poly.entity_id
_entity_poly.type
_entity_poly.pdbx_seq_one_letter_code
_entity_poly.pdbx_strand_id
1 'polypeptide(L)'
;MTTRGLMLVLLLVAPPALAAELPHEVAEFVARRDRCDHFRGEDAENPARIREIQRGLRANCEGTDAALARLKQRFAGHAAARAVLDRYDDAVE
;
A
#
# COMPACT_ATOMS: atom_id res chain seq x y z
N MET A 1 -12.48 2.60 -57.48
CA MET A 1 -12.86 1.78 -56.29
C MET A 1 -11.87 2.06 -55.18
N THR A 2 -12.27 2.83 -54.23
CA THR A 2 -11.44 3.19 -53.08
C THR A 2 -11.63 2.15 -51.99
N THR A 3 -10.62 1.34 -51.76
CA THR A 3 -10.53 0.53 -50.57
C THR A 3 -10.33 1.44 -49.35
N ARG A 4 -11.39 1.63 -48.59
CA ARG A 4 -11.26 2.26 -47.30
C ARG A 4 -10.67 1.24 -46.35
N GLY A 5 -9.36 1.38 -46.07
CA GLY A 5 -8.75 0.66 -44.98
C GLY A 5 -9.37 1.10 -43.67
N LEU A 6 -10.11 0.22 -43.03
CA LEU A 6 -10.53 0.42 -41.64
C LEU A 6 -9.28 0.31 -40.78
N MET A 7 -8.75 1.47 -40.36
CA MET A 7 -7.70 1.49 -39.36
C MET A 7 -8.36 1.19 -38.01
N LEU A 8 -8.29 -0.06 -37.61
CA LEU A 8 -8.71 -0.48 -36.26
C LEU A 8 -7.62 0.03 -35.33
N VAL A 9 -7.86 1.17 -34.68
CA VAL A 9 -7.02 1.63 -33.59
C VAL A 9 -7.36 0.75 -32.38
N LEU A 10 -6.57 -0.29 -32.17
CA LEU A 10 -6.61 -1.04 -30.93
C LEU A 10 -6.04 -0.14 -29.84
N LEU A 11 -6.91 0.51 -29.09
CA LEU A 11 -6.55 1.11 -27.82
C LEU A 11 -6.28 -0.02 -26.83
N LEU A 12 -5.02 -0.38 -26.70
CA LEU A 12 -4.54 -1.21 -25.60
C LEU A 12 -4.63 -0.38 -24.33
N VAL A 13 -5.78 -0.46 -23.67
CA VAL A 13 -5.88 -0.03 -22.28
C VAL A 13 -5.16 -1.07 -21.47
N ALA A 14 -3.91 -0.79 -21.09
CA ALA A 14 -3.22 -1.63 -20.11
C ALA A 14 -4.07 -1.62 -18.83
N PRO A 15 -4.55 -2.78 -18.33
CA PRO A 15 -5.23 -2.82 -17.04
C PRO A 15 -4.28 -2.30 -15.95
N PRO A 16 -4.78 -1.77 -14.81
CA PRO A 16 -3.93 -1.41 -13.68
C PRO A 16 -3.34 -2.68 -13.05
N ALA A 17 -2.40 -3.28 -13.76
CA ALA A 17 -1.82 -4.58 -13.47
C ALA A 17 -1.15 -4.60 -12.08
N LEU A 18 -0.61 -3.45 -11.62
CA LEU A 18 0.10 -3.35 -10.35
C LEU A 18 -0.81 -3.53 -9.14
N ALA A 19 -2.03 -2.99 -9.15
CA ALA A 19 -2.98 -3.15 -8.04
C ALA A 19 -3.57 -4.57 -8.02
N ALA A 20 -3.77 -5.19 -9.19
CA ALA A 20 -4.33 -6.54 -9.32
C ALA A 20 -3.30 -7.63 -8.98
N GLU A 21 -2.00 -7.33 -9.03
CA GLU A 21 -0.92 -8.31 -8.85
C GLU A 21 -0.31 -8.31 -7.44
N LEU A 22 -0.72 -7.41 -6.55
CA LEU A 22 -0.22 -7.43 -5.19
C LEU A 22 -0.68 -8.67 -4.44
N PRO A 23 0.24 -9.41 -3.80
CA PRO A 23 -0.15 -10.47 -2.88
C PRO A 23 -1.10 -9.93 -1.81
N HIS A 24 -2.09 -10.74 -1.43
CA HIS A 24 -3.09 -10.35 -0.45
C HIS A 24 -2.48 -9.86 0.87
N GLU A 25 -1.45 -10.54 1.35
CA GLU A 25 -0.73 -10.15 2.57
C GLU A 25 -0.08 -8.77 2.47
N VAL A 26 0.43 -8.43 1.29
CA VAL A 26 1.02 -7.11 1.05
C VAL A 26 -0.07 -6.04 1.05
N ALA A 27 -1.19 -6.30 0.40
CA ALA A 27 -2.33 -5.38 0.37
C ALA A 27 -2.89 -5.14 1.79
N GLU A 28 -2.99 -6.17 2.62
CA GLU A 28 -3.41 -6.05 4.02
C GLU A 28 -2.43 -5.21 4.84
N PHE A 29 -1.14 -5.46 4.67
CA PHE A 29 -0.09 -4.67 5.31
C PHE A 29 -0.20 -3.20 4.94
N VAL A 30 -0.32 -2.89 3.65
CA VAL A 30 -0.46 -1.52 3.14
C VAL A 30 -1.64 -0.81 3.80
N ALA A 31 -2.81 -1.44 3.83
CA ALA A 31 -4.00 -0.85 4.43
C ALA A 31 -3.80 -0.54 5.92
N ARG A 32 -3.19 -1.46 6.67
CA ARG A 32 -2.93 -1.29 8.10
C ARG A 32 -1.85 -0.22 8.36
N ARG A 33 -0.76 -0.27 7.60
CA ARG A 33 0.34 0.68 7.77
C ARG A 33 -0.06 2.10 7.37
N ASP A 34 -0.89 2.26 6.35
CA ASP A 34 -1.39 3.57 5.97
C ASP A 34 -2.24 4.18 7.08
N ARG A 35 -3.04 3.37 7.79
CA ARG A 35 -3.76 3.84 8.98
C ARG A 35 -2.80 4.19 10.12
N CYS A 36 -1.78 3.40 10.33
CA CYS A 36 -0.71 3.70 11.30
C CYS A 36 -0.09 5.07 11.00
N ASP A 37 0.34 5.28 9.77
CA ASP A 37 0.99 6.52 9.34
C ASP A 37 0.05 7.72 9.44
N HIS A 38 -1.23 7.53 9.16
CA HIS A 38 -2.26 8.55 9.36
C HIS A 38 -2.33 9.02 10.82
N PHE A 39 -2.44 8.08 11.77
CA PHE A 39 -2.48 8.43 13.19
C PHE A 39 -1.18 9.03 13.70
N ARG A 40 -0.03 8.59 13.20
CA ARG A 40 1.27 9.16 13.56
C ARG A 40 1.43 10.61 13.14
N GLY A 41 0.80 11.00 12.05
CA GLY A 41 0.84 12.37 11.53
C GLY A 41 -0.21 13.29 12.12
N GLU A 42 -1.08 12.82 12.99
CA GLU A 42 -2.20 13.58 13.52
C GLU A 42 -1.85 14.26 14.84
N ASP A 43 -2.06 15.59 14.91
CA ASP A 43 -1.94 16.37 16.13
C ASP A 43 -3.33 16.69 16.68
N ALA A 44 -3.52 16.57 17.98
CA ALA A 44 -4.76 16.92 18.63
C ALA A 44 -4.51 17.47 20.04
N GLU A 45 -5.36 18.41 20.45
CA GLU A 45 -5.36 18.99 21.80
C GLU A 45 -6.53 18.45 22.65
N ASN A 46 -7.59 17.99 21.98
CA ASN A 46 -8.77 17.44 22.65
C ASN A 46 -8.44 16.07 23.26
N PRO A 47 -8.66 15.88 24.60
CA PRO A 47 -8.32 14.61 25.25
C PRO A 47 -9.02 13.38 24.67
N ALA A 48 -10.27 13.52 24.22
CA ALA A 48 -11.00 12.42 23.60
C ALA A 48 -10.34 12.00 22.27
N ARG A 49 -9.93 12.98 21.45
CA ARG A 49 -9.23 12.70 20.19
C ARG A 49 -7.85 12.10 20.43
N ILE A 50 -7.11 12.59 21.42
CA ILE A 50 -5.82 12.01 21.80
C ILE A 50 -5.97 10.52 22.13
N ARG A 51 -7.00 10.15 22.89
CA ARG A 51 -7.27 8.74 23.20
C ARG A 51 -7.58 7.91 21.97
N GLU A 52 -8.34 8.47 21.01
CA GLU A 52 -8.63 7.79 19.74
C GLU A 52 -7.36 7.56 18.93
N ILE A 53 -6.49 8.57 18.85
CA ILE A 53 -5.19 8.46 18.18
C ILE A 53 -4.35 7.36 18.83
N GLN A 54 -4.26 7.33 20.15
CA GLN A 54 -3.52 6.31 20.88
C GLN A 54 -4.06 4.89 20.60
N ARG A 55 -5.37 4.73 20.57
CA ARG A 55 -5.98 3.44 20.18
C ARG A 55 -5.66 3.08 18.73
N GLY A 56 -5.74 4.05 17.83
CA GLY A 56 -5.40 3.87 16.42
C GLY A 56 -3.95 3.45 16.21
N LEU A 57 -3.02 4.07 16.94
CA LEU A 57 -1.60 3.71 16.91
C LEU A 57 -1.37 2.27 17.38
N ARG A 58 -1.97 1.89 18.51
CA ARG A 58 -1.85 0.51 19.00
C ARG A 58 -2.43 -0.51 18.03
N ALA A 59 -3.61 -0.23 17.50
CA ALA A 59 -4.31 -1.16 16.61
C ALA A 59 -3.60 -1.33 15.26
N ASN A 60 -2.95 -0.28 14.76
CA ASN A 60 -2.44 -0.26 13.39
C ASN A 60 -0.91 -0.26 13.27
N CYS A 61 -0.19 0.19 14.31
CA CYS A 61 1.27 0.29 14.25
C CYS A 61 1.99 -0.91 14.88
N GLU A 62 1.43 -1.50 15.93
CA GLU A 62 2.10 -2.61 16.63
C GLU A 62 2.38 -3.78 15.69
N GLY A 63 3.65 -4.18 15.62
CA GLY A 63 4.09 -5.29 14.79
C GLY A 63 4.27 -4.97 13.32
N THR A 64 4.02 -3.74 12.87
CA THR A 64 4.15 -3.40 11.44
C THR A 64 5.60 -3.37 10.97
N ASP A 65 6.56 -3.00 11.80
CA ASP A 65 7.98 -3.03 11.42
C ASP A 65 8.45 -4.46 11.15
N ALA A 66 8.12 -5.39 12.02
CA ALA A 66 8.43 -6.81 11.83
C ALA A 66 7.70 -7.39 10.62
N ALA A 67 6.44 -7.01 10.42
CA ALA A 67 5.66 -7.44 9.26
C ALA A 67 6.28 -6.94 7.96
N LEU A 68 6.71 -5.68 7.91
CA LEU A 68 7.38 -5.12 6.74
C LEU A 68 8.66 -5.88 6.40
N ALA A 69 9.50 -6.13 7.39
CA ALA A 69 10.75 -6.88 7.21
C ALA A 69 10.48 -8.29 6.67
N ARG A 70 9.50 -8.99 7.23
CA ARG A 70 9.11 -10.34 6.79
C ARG A 70 8.58 -10.34 5.36
N LEU A 71 7.74 -9.38 5.02
CA LEU A 71 7.16 -9.28 3.67
C LEU A 71 8.22 -8.93 2.63
N LYS A 72 9.17 -8.06 2.94
CA LYS A 72 10.30 -7.74 2.06
C LYS A 72 11.14 -8.98 1.75
N GLN A 73 11.37 -9.84 2.73
CA GLN A 73 12.07 -11.11 2.53
C GLN A 73 11.24 -12.09 1.70
N ARG A 74 9.98 -12.27 2.06
CA ARG A 74 9.10 -13.25 1.40
C ARG A 74 8.86 -12.91 -0.07
N PHE A 75 8.68 -11.64 -0.36
CA PHE A 75 8.38 -11.16 -1.71
C PHE A 75 9.57 -10.47 -2.39
N ALA A 76 10.79 -10.80 -2.00
CA ALA A 76 12.00 -10.22 -2.56
C ALA A 76 12.10 -10.34 -4.09
N GLY A 77 11.58 -11.42 -4.66
CA GLY A 77 11.53 -11.66 -6.10
C GLY A 77 10.28 -11.13 -6.80
N HIS A 78 9.34 -10.52 -6.07
CA HIS A 78 8.09 -10.01 -6.62
C HIS A 78 8.19 -8.51 -6.85
N ALA A 79 8.38 -8.09 -8.11
CA ALA A 79 8.69 -6.69 -8.44
C ALA A 79 7.63 -5.70 -7.96
N ALA A 80 6.35 -5.99 -8.14
CA ALA A 80 5.26 -5.11 -7.72
C ALA A 80 5.20 -4.99 -6.19
N ALA A 81 5.33 -6.10 -5.46
CA ALA A 81 5.36 -6.09 -4.00
C ALA A 81 6.55 -5.30 -3.47
N ARG A 82 7.74 -5.50 -4.02
CA ARG A 82 8.94 -4.77 -3.62
C ARG A 82 8.80 -3.28 -3.83
N ALA A 83 8.29 -2.86 -4.98
CA ALA A 83 8.08 -1.45 -5.29
C ALA A 83 7.16 -0.77 -4.27
N VAL A 84 6.13 -1.46 -3.80
CA VAL A 84 5.20 -0.96 -2.79
C VAL A 84 5.85 -0.97 -1.41
N LEU A 85 6.44 -2.09 -0.99
CA LEU A 85 7.02 -2.24 0.35
C LEU A 85 8.20 -1.29 0.59
N ASP A 86 8.99 -1.00 -0.43
CA ASP A 86 10.17 -0.12 -0.32
C ASP A 86 9.79 1.36 -0.08
N ARG A 87 8.53 1.72 -0.23
CA ARG A 87 8.04 3.08 0.07
C ARG A 87 7.84 3.34 1.56
N TYR A 88 7.81 2.29 2.37
CA TYR A 88 7.54 2.41 3.81
C TYR A 88 8.82 2.48 4.63
N ASP A 89 8.79 3.30 5.67
CA ASP A 89 9.86 3.37 6.66
C ASP A 89 10.00 2.03 7.39
N ASP A 90 11.23 1.56 7.56
CA ASP A 90 11.50 0.27 8.22
C ASP A 90 11.24 0.31 9.73
N ALA A 91 11.28 1.48 10.32
CA ALA A 91 11.15 1.63 11.76
C ALA A 91 10.24 2.81 12.12
N VAL A 92 9.02 2.50 12.53
CA VAL A 92 8.05 3.50 13.00
C VAL A 92 7.48 3.19 14.38
N GLU A 93 7.82 2.05 14.92
CA GLU A 93 7.44 1.67 16.29
C GLU A 93 8.48 2.12 17.32
#